data_e3e2add108c7645c29f1452dd87d9fff
#
_entry.id   e3e2add108c7645c29f1452dd87d9fff
#
_cell.length_a   1.000
_cell.length_b   1.000
_cell.length_c   1.000
_cell.angle_alpha   90.00
_cell.angle_beta   90.00
_cell.angle_gamma   90.00
#
_symmetry.space_group_name_H-M   'P 1'
#
loop_
_entity.id
_entity.type
_entity.pdbx_description
1 polymer ?
#
loop_
_entity_poly.entity_id
_entity_poly.type
_entity_poly.pdbx_seq_one_letter_code
_entity_poly.pdbx_strand_id
1 'polypeptide(L)'
;EQAHIMEDHCIHCGQCLEVCPQNAKTFASDMERVKGYLQRGVRTVLSLAPSYLSVLDFDQPGQVVDALMRLGFDEVRETAEGAALVTEEYQKLLKSGQMTNIISTCCPSINDLIEKYYPSLVPMMAPVVSPMIAHGRLIKQMYGPDVKVVFLGPCIAKKAEAVGDERVEGAINAILTFEEVIRWWREEGIRVEECEDKPMGNPDPGVNRLYPIGGGVITSVLTGGSEDHYEKFHAEGIKTCMELLDELTRGEVKGGFFELNVCKGGCVKGPAAERWKRSMLKARLDLEHQVKYTEEAVHIEHEPILLDKVFEDRYIQDDQPTERELTEVLRAMGKYTRQDELNCGACGYATCRAKAEAVYQGKAEISMCLPHAVAQAESMSNLVMDATPNMVLIVDRDMHIRECNKRMLDKLGISREEALERYIFEFIEVEDIEQVLEDKKSILRKRIQLETLDVIAKETIVYIESVDSALVVYQDVSKEEKAREQHMNLKMETIDIAQKV
;
A
#
# COMPACT_ATOMS: atom_id res chain seq x y z
N GLU A 1 12.09 -4.38 -5.00
CA GLU A 1 11.50 -3.08 -5.40
C GLU A 1 10.22 -2.87 -4.62
N GLN A 2 10.00 -1.65 -4.12
CA GLN A 2 8.87 -1.34 -3.25
C GLN A 2 7.85 -0.50 -4.01
N ALA A 3 6.56 -0.82 -3.82
CA ALA A 3 5.50 0.02 -4.35
C ALA A 3 5.50 1.39 -3.65
N HIS A 4 5.48 2.46 -4.42
CA HIS A 4 5.41 3.84 -3.93
C HIS A 4 4.00 4.40 -4.09
N ILE A 5 3.62 5.32 -3.21
CA ILE A 5 2.39 6.10 -3.36
C ILE A 5 2.74 7.37 -4.13
N MET A 6 2.08 7.58 -5.24
CA MET A 6 2.16 8.83 -6.00
C MET A 6 1.26 9.85 -5.31
N GLU A 7 1.84 10.74 -4.52
CA GLU A 7 1.09 11.64 -3.64
C GLU A 7 0.10 12.52 -4.40
N ASP A 8 0.52 13.04 -5.55
CA ASP A 8 -0.36 13.87 -6.38
C ASP A 8 -1.59 13.11 -6.89
N HIS A 9 -1.47 11.80 -7.16
CA HIS A 9 -2.54 10.93 -7.62
C HIS A 9 -3.36 10.33 -6.47
N CYS A 10 -2.82 10.35 -5.27
CA CYS A 10 -3.43 9.71 -4.11
C CYS A 10 -4.70 10.47 -3.67
N ILE A 11 -5.80 9.73 -3.44
CA ILE A 11 -7.04 10.23 -2.85
C ILE A 11 -7.17 9.88 -1.36
N HIS A 12 -6.13 9.38 -0.76
CA HIS A 12 -6.03 9.02 0.67
C HIS A 12 -7.10 8.00 1.14
N CYS A 13 -7.61 7.15 0.25
CA CYS A 13 -8.67 6.18 0.58
C CYS A 13 -8.24 5.03 1.51
N GLY A 14 -6.94 4.80 1.65
CA GLY A 14 -6.39 3.76 2.53
C GLY A 14 -6.48 2.33 2.00
N GLN A 15 -6.93 2.10 0.76
CA GLN A 15 -7.00 0.74 0.20
C GLN A 15 -5.62 0.06 0.11
N CYS A 16 -4.55 0.84 -0.11
CA CYS A 16 -3.18 0.32 -0.11
C CYS A 16 -2.77 -0.30 1.23
N LEU A 17 -3.36 0.14 2.35
CA LEU A 17 -3.17 -0.47 3.68
C LEU A 17 -3.90 -1.81 3.79
N GLU A 18 -5.10 -1.89 3.16
CA GLU A 18 -5.94 -3.09 3.21
C GLU A 18 -5.42 -4.24 2.38
N VAL A 19 -4.95 -3.94 1.17
CA VAL A 19 -4.57 -4.95 0.19
C VAL A 19 -3.12 -5.42 0.34
N CYS A 20 -2.31 -4.73 1.15
CA CYS A 20 -0.91 -5.09 1.33
C CYS A 20 -0.76 -6.31 2.25
N PRO A 21 -0.40 -7.51 1.73
CA PRO A 21 -0.31 -8.71 2.56
C PRO A 21 0.84 -8.66 3.56
N GLN A 22 1.80 -7.76 3.35
CA GLN A 22 2.98 -7.58 4.20
C GLN A 22 2.81 -6.47 5.22
N ASN A 23 1.65 -5.76 5.25
CA ASN A 23 1.43 -4.56 6.07
C ASN A 23 2.57 -3.51 5.94
N ALA A 24 3.15 -3.40 4.75
CA ALA A 24 4.33 -2.56 4.47
C ALA A 24 4.00 -1.08 4.27
N LYS A 25 2.72 -0.70 4.32
CA LYS A 25 2.27 0.69 4.17
C LYS A 25 1.86 1.24 5.53
N THR A 26 2.30 2.46 5.81
CA THR A 26 1.97 3.19 7.04
C THR A 26 1.60 4.62 6.70
N PHE A 27 1.08 5.35 7.66
CA PHE A 27 0.81 6.78 7.58
C PHE A 27 1.58 7.53 8.69
N ALA A 28 1.84 8.81 8.46
CA ALA A 28 2.53 9.64 9.45
C ALA A 28 1.70 9.76 10.74
N SER A 29 2.35 9.64 11.89
CA SER A 29 1.71 9.76 13.21
C SER A 29 1.90 11.17 13.78
N ASP A 30 0.83 11.73 14.35
CA ASP A 30 0.88 12.99 15.09
C ASP A 30 1.05 12.78 16.61
N MET A 31 1.24 11.55 17.06
CA MET A 31 1.30 11.18 18.48
C MET A 31 2.30 12.04 19.28
N GLU A 32 3.54 12.14 18.80
CA GLU A 32 4.58 12.91 19.47
C GLU A 32 4.27 14.42 19.52
N ARG A 33 3.62 14.94 18.47
CA ARG A 33 3.15 16.33 18.43
C ARG A 33 2.10 16.57 19.51
N VAL A 34 1.14 15.66 19.65
CA VAL A 34 0.07 15.75 20.66
C VAL A 34 0.64 15.61 22.08
N LYS A 35 1.49 14.59 22.33
CA LYS A 35 2.19 14.46 23.61
C LYS A 35 2.94 15.75 23.97
N GLY A 36 3.57 16.39 22.98
CA GLY A 36 4.25 17.66 23.18
C GLY A 36 3.33 18.84 23.53
N TYR A 37 2.08 18.89 23.05
CA TYR A 37 1.11 19.89 23.48
C TYR A 37 0.74 19.72 24.95
N LEU A 38 0.39 18.48 25.33
CA LEU A 38 -0.05 18.14 26.70
C LEU A 38 1.08 18.38 27.71
N GLN A 39 2.31 17.95 27.43
CA GLN A 39 3.47 18.15 28.30
C GLN A 39 3.81 19.62 28.54
N ARG A 40 3.55 20.49 27.56
CA ARG A 40 3.75 21.94 27.69
C ARG A 40 2.59 22.67 28.39
N GLY A 41 1.53 21.95 28.77
CA GLY A 41 0.35 22.53 29.38
C GLY A 41 -0.44 23.46 28.44
N VAL A 42 -0.35 23.22 27.13
CA VAL A 42 -1.13 23.98 26.16
C VAL A 42 -2.56 23.43 26.16
N ARG A 43 -3.55 24.30 26.36
CA ARG A 43 -4.95 23.88 26.34
C ARG A 43 -5.25 23.08 25.08
N THR A 44 -5.64 21.82 25.24
CA THR A 44 -5.83 20.85 24.16
C THR A 44 -7.20 20.20 24.27
N VAL A 45 -8.07 20.46 23.30
CA VAL A 45 -9.40 19.90 23.22
C VAL A 45 -9.42 18.78 22.17
N LEU A 46 -10.00 17.65 22.54
CA LEU A 46 -10.15 16.51 21.64
C LEU A 46 -11.52 16.53 20.96
N SER A 47 -11.52 16.49 19.63
CA SER A 47 -12.69 16.26 18.79
C SER A 47 -12.81 14.78 18.49
N LEU A 48 -13.75 14.08 19.12
CA LEU A 48 -13.93 12.62 19.05
C LEU A 48 -14.94 12.26 17.96
N ALA A 49 -14.51 11.51 16.94
CA ALA A 49 -15.41 11.03 15.89
C ALA A 49 -16.46 10.07 16.46
N PRO A 50 -17.76 10.19 16.10
CA PRO A 50 -18.84 9.36 16.64
C PRO A 50 -18.66 7.86 16.39
N SER A 51 -17.83 7.48 15.42
CA SER A 51 -17.45 6.10 15.15
C SER A 51 -16.78 5.39 16.35
N TYR A 52 -16.33 6.15 17.38
CA TYR A 52 -15.80 5.55 18.62
C TYR A 52 -16.81 4.60 19.26
N LEU A 53 -18.10 4.88 19.16
CA LEU A 53 -19.21 4.06 19.68
C LEU A 53 -19.23 2.65 19.09
N SER A 54 -18.65 2.47 17.91
CA SER A 54 -18.61 1.18 17.21
C SER A 54 -17.22 0.55 17.17
N VAL A 55 -16.16 1.32 17.41
CA VAL A 55 -14.76 0.87 17.24
C VAL A 55 -14.12 0.54 18.58
N LEU A 56 -14.41 1.31 19.61
CA LEU A 56 -13.83 1.12 20.96
C LEU A 56 -14.69 0.17 21.82
N ASP A 57 -14.04 -0.49 22.78
CA ASP A 57 -14.71 -1.33 23.77
C ASP A 57 -14.89 -0.53 25.06
N PHE A 58 -16.10 -0.49 25.58
CA PHE A 58 -16.49 0.17 26.84
C PHE A 58 -17.85 -0.36 27.31
N ASP A 59 -18.16 -0.20 28.59
CA ASP A 59 -19.48 -0.47 29.14
C ASP A 59 -20.40 0.75 29.04
N GLN A 60 -19.83 1.95 29.27
CA GLN A 60 -20.51 3.23 29.13
C GLN A 60 -19.67 4.19 28.30
N PRO A 61 -20.28 5.00 27.38
CA PRO A 61 -19.54 5.90 26.48
C PRO A 61 -18.62 6.89 27.20
N GLY A 62 -19.01 7.36 28.37
CA GLY A 62 -18.23 8.32 29.15
C GLY A 62 -16.93 7.76 29.73
N GLN A 63 -16.76 6.44 29.77
CA GLN A 63 -15.47 5.82 30.15
C GLN A 63 -14.38 6.16 29.13
N VAL A 64 -14.74 6.29 27.85
CA VAL A 64 -13.81 6.75 26.80
C VAL A 64 -13.39 8.20 27.06
N VAL A 65 -14.33 9.04 27.52
CA VAL A 65 -14.05 10.46 27.86
C VAL A 65 -13.03 10.52 29.02
N ASP A 66 -13.26 9.77 30.11
CA ASP A 66 -12.32 9.73 31.23
C ASP A 66 -10.95 9.17 30.84
N ALA A 67 -10.92 8.12 30.05
CA ALA A 67 -9.67 7.53 29.56
C ALA A 67 -8.83 8.54 28.72
N LEU A 68 -9.49 9.37 27.91
CA LEU A 68 -8.85 10.41 27.13
C LEU A 68 -8.38 11.57 28.02
N MET A 69 -9.20 11.99 28.99
CA MET A 69 -8.80 13.00 29.98
C MET A 69 -7.61 12.57 30.84
N ARG A 70 -7.48 11.29 31.18
CA ARG A 70 -6.30 10.73 31.88
C ARG A 70 -5.01 10.80 31.05
N LEU A 71 -5.10 10.87 29.70
CA LEU A 71 -3.95 11.15 28.84
C LEU A 71 -3.50 12.62 28.90
N GLY A 72 -4.31 13.51 29.50
CA GLY A 72 -4.00 14.92 29.69
C GLY A 72 -4.80 15.87 28.80
N PHE A 73 -5.80 15.40 28.04
CA PHE A 73 -6.69 16.32 27.31
C PHE A 73 -7.56 17.12 28.31
N ASP A 74 -7.69 18.43 28.08
CA ASP A 74 -8.47 19.31 28.93
C ASP A 74 -9.97 19.11 28.79
N GLU A 75 -10.42 18.71 27.59
CA GLU A 75 -11.82 18.49 27.29
C GLU A 75 -11.95 17.54 26.09
N VAL A 76 -13.01 16.73 26.11
CA VAL A 76 -13.40 15.83 25.02
C VAL A 76 -14.78 16.25 24.53
N ARG A 77 -14.89 16.58 23.24
CA ARG A 77 -16.14 16.97 22.58
C ARG A 77 -16.37 16.06 21.36
N GLU A 78 -17.62 15.77 21.07
CA GLU A 78 -17.97 14.87 19.96
C GLU A 78 -18.02 15.64 18.62
N THR A 79 -17.33 15.14 17.58
CA THR A 79 -17.32 15.75 16.24
C THR A 79 -18.72 15.85 15.64
N ALA A 80 -19.68 15.08 16.13
CA ALA A 80 -21.08 15.18 15.73
C ALA A 80 -21.72 16.56 16.00
N GLU A 81 -21.14 17.36 16.91
CA GLU A 81 -21.48 18.76 17.09
C GLU A 81 -21.17 19.57 15.82
N GLY A 82 -19.99 19.35 15.22
CA GLY A 82 -19.64 19.93 13.91
C GLY A 82 -20.47 19.35 12.77
N ALA A 83 -20.94 18.10 12.88
CA ALA A 83 -21.86 17.53 11.89
C ALA A 83 -23.24 18.22 11.93
N ALA A 84 -23.72 18.65 13.10
CA ALA A 84 -24.97 19.45 13.18
C ALA A 84 -24.84 20.74 12.39
N LEU A 85 -23.72 21.47 12.50
CA LEU A 85 -23.48 22.69 11.74
C LEU A 85 -23.48 22.44 10.22
N VAL A 86 -22.83 21.37 9.79
CA VAL A 86 -22.78 20.97 8.37
C VAL A 86 -24.16 20.54 7.87
N THR A 87 -24.96 19.88 8.71
CA THR A 87 -26.35 19.51 8.40
C THR A 87 -27.19 20.75 8.12
N GLU A 88 -27.09 21.78 8.93
CA GLU A 88 -27.80 23.05 8.72
C GLU A 88 -27.44 23.71 7.37
N GLU A 89 -26.16 23.69 6.99
CA GLU A 89 -25.71 24.21 5.69
C GLU A 89 -26.28 23.39 4.52
N TYR A 90 -26.27 22.05 4.62
CA TYR A 90 -26.89 21.18 3.60
C TYR A 90 -28.41 21.45 3.50
N GLN A 91 -29.10 21.63 4.62
CA GLN A 91 -30.53 21.98 4.61
C GLN A 91 -30.77 23.33 3.93
N LYS A 92 -29.91 24.33 4.14
CA LYS A 92 -29.99 25.64 3.44
C LYS A 92 -29.78 25.47 1.93
N LEU A 93 -28.80 24.67 1.52
CA LEU A 93 -28.53 24.36 0.10
C LEU A 93 -29.72 23.66 -0.56
N LEU A 94 -30.30 22.64 0.09
CA LEU A 94 -31.47 21.93 -0.41
C LEU A 94 -32.68 22.85 -0.57
N LYS A 95 -32.97 23.68 0.44
CA LYS A 95 -34.08 24.66 0.41
C LYS A 95 -33.87 25.74 -0.68
N SER A 96 -32.62 26.10 -0.98
CA SER A 96 -32.34 27.11 -2.00
C SER A 96 -32.71 26.67 -3.41
N GLY A 97 -32.63 25.38 -3.70
CA GLY A 97 -32.92 24.81 -5.03
C GLY A 97 -31.97 25.27 -6.15
N GLN A 98 -30.84 25.92 -5.82
CA GLN A 98 -29.97 26.58 -6.81
C GLN A 98 -29.07 25.61 -7.56
N MET A 99 -28.70 24.47 -6.96
CA MET A 99 -27.83 23.49 -7.55
C MET A 99 -28.64 22.42 -8.30
N THR A 100 -28.16 22.00 -9.46
CA THR A 100 -28.82 20.93 -10.23
C THR A 100 -28.73 19.56 -9.50
N ASN A 101 -27.58 19.26 -8.94
CA ASN A 101 -27.30 18.14 -8.08
C ASN A 101 -26.44 18.63 -6.92
N ILE A 102 -26.48 17.95 -5.77
CA ILE A 102 -25.67 18.26 -4.60
C ILE A 102 -24.91 16.99 -4.16
N ILE A 103 -23.61 17.05 -4.16
CA ILE A 103 -22.76 15.98 -3.62
C ILE A 103 -22.25 16.41 -2.25
N SER A 104 -22.48 15.60 -1.21
CA SER A 104 -21.98 15.88 0.14
C SER A 104 -20.45 15.84 0.19
N THR A 105 -19.85 16.72 0.98
CA THR A 105 -18.38 16.93 1.01
C THR A 105 -17.75 16.51 2.34
N CYS A 106 -18.39 15.62 3.08
CA CYS A 106 -17.92 15.12 4.37
C CYS A 106 -16.73 14.19 4.26
N CYS A 107 -16.61 13.45 3.14
CA CYS A 107 -15.54 12.47 2.90
C CYS A 107 -14.39 13.10 2.09
N PRO A 108 -13.20 13.37 2.68
CA PRO A 108 -12.10 14.00 1.95
C PRO A 108 -11.59 13.18 0.77
N SER A 109 -11.65 11.84 0.86
CA SER A 109 -11.25 10.98 -0.26
C SER A 109 -12.19 11.10 -1.46
N ILE A 110 -13.50 11.34 -1.24
CA ILE A 110 -14.45 11.64 -2.33
C ILE A 110 -14.15 13.01 -2.91
N ASN A 111 -13.84 13.98 -2.07
CA ASN A 111 -13.49 15.33 -2.52
C ASN A 111 -12.25 15.29 -3.42
N ASP A 112 -11.18 14.63 -2.97
CA ASP A 112 -9.97 14.42 -3.77
C ASP A 112 -10.26 13.63 -5.07
N LEU A 113 -11.13 12.63 -5.01
CA LEU A 113 -11.52 11.84 -6.19
C LEU A 113 -12.21 12.73 -7.23
N ILE A 114 -13.13 13.61 -6.80
CA ILE A 114 -13.84 14.50 -7.71
C ILE A 114 -12.92 15.58 -8.26
N GLU A 115 -12.19 16.28 -7.42
CA GLU A 115 -11.27 17.34 -7.84
C GLU A 115 -10.19 16.84 -8.80
N LYS A 116 -9.66 15.61 -8.58
CA LYS A 116 -8.54 15.05 -9.35
C LYS A 116 -8.95 14.26 -10.59
N TYR A 117 -10.12 13.61 -10.58
CA TYR A 117 -10.51 12.66 -11.63
C TYR A 117 -11.86 12.95 -12.29
N TYR A 118 -12.73 13.74 -11.65
CA TYR A 118 -14.07 14.10 -12.14
C TYR A 118 -14.32 15.61 -12.09
N PRO A 119 -13.43 16.45 -12.63
CA PRO A 119 -13.50 17.91 -12.43
C PRO A 119 -14.80 18.54 -12.94
N SER A 120 -15.49 17.94 -13.91
CA SER A 120 -16.79 18.39 -14.39
C SER A 120 -17.88 18.34 -13.32
N LEU A 121 -17.70 17.58 -12.25
CA LEU A 121 -18.63 17.44 -11.14
C LEU A 121 -18.33 18.41 -9.98
N VAL A 122 -17.22 19.13 -10.00
CA VAL A 122 -16.89 20.14 -8.96
C VAL A 122 -18.03 21.13 -8.72
N PRO A 123 -18.75 21.64 -9.73
CA PRO A 123 -19.91 22.50 -9.50
C PRO A 123 -21.08 21.84 -8.77
N MET A 124 -21.10 20.51 -8.63
CA MET A 124 -22.13 19.77 -7.88
C MET A 124 -21.72 19.49 -6.44
N MET A 125 -20.46 19.75 -6.07
CA MET A 125 -20.00 19.58 -4.69
C MET A 125 -20.59 20.67 -3.81
N ALA A 126 -21.17 20.29 -2.66
CA ALA A 126 -21.64 21.25 -1.69
C ALA A 126 -20.47 22.10 -1.20
N PRO A 127 -20.54 23.44 -1.27
CA PRO A 127 -19.43 24.32 -0.87
C PRO A 127 -19.34 24.42 0.67
N VAL A 128 -19.23 23.27 1.36
CA VAL A 128 -19.27 23.17 2.82
C VAL A 128 -18.07 22.37 3.30
N VAL A 129 -17.44 22.80 4.38
CA VAL A 129 -16.37 22.08 5.05
C VAL A 129 -16.87 20.76 5.64
N SER A 130 -15.92 19.83 5.94
CA SER A 130 -16.28 18.60 6.63
C SER A 130 -16.66 18.85 8.11
N PRO A 131 -17.41 17.94 8.76
CA PRO A 131 -17.73 18.03 10.19
C PRO A 131 -16.52 18.22 11.09
N MET A 132 -15.39 17.60 10.77
CA MET A 132 -14.14 17.77 11.53
C MET A 132 -13.66 19.23 11.49
N ILE A 133 -13.66 19.83 10.33
CA ILE A 133 -13.22 21.23 10.15
C ILE A 133 -14.22 22.20 10.81
N ALA A 134 -15.52 21.97 10.60
CA ALA A 134 -16.57 22.76 11.26
C ALA A 134 -16.40 22.74 12.79
N HIS A 135 -16.20 21.55 13.35
CA HIS A 135 -16.00 21.38 14.78
C HIS A 135 -14.70 22.04 15.29
N GLY A 136 -13.60 21.90 14.54
CA GLY A 136 -12.36 22.59 14.88
C GLY A 136 -12.49 24.11 14.92
N ARG A 137 -13.22 24.69 13.97
CA ARG A 137 -13.53 26.13 13.94
C ARG A 137 -14.43 26.54 15.10
N LEU A 138 -15.44 25.73 15.42
CA LEU A 138 -16.33 25.96 16.59
C LEU A 138 -15.50 25.95 17.90
N ILE A 139 -14.67 24.96 18.13
CA ILE A 139 -13.84 24.88 19.34
C ILE A 139 -12.90 26.09 19.44
N LYS A 140 -12.30 26.52 18.33
CA LYS A 140 -11.45 27.72 18.32
C LYS A 140 -12.24 29.02 18.57
N GLN A 141 -13.46 29.10 18.12
CA GLN A 141 -14.35 30.23 18.44
C GLN A 141 -14.63 30.26 19.95
N MET A 142 -14.92 29.12 20.57
CA MET A 142 -15.25 29.00 21.99
C MET A 142 -14.08 29.29 22.92
N TYR A 143 -12.88 28.84 22.59
CA TYR A 143 -11.72 28.85 23.50
C TYR A 143 -10.55 29.72 23.04
N GLY A 144 -10.72 30.39 21.90
CA GLY A 144 -9.69 31.24 21.30
C GLY A 144 -8.77 30.49 20.32
N PRO A 145 -8.01 31.24 19.49
CA PRO A 145 -7.21 30.70 18.41
C PRO A 145 -6.03 29.84 18.87
N ASP A 146 -5.55 30.04 20.10
CA ASP A 146 -4.38 29.34 20.63
C ASP A 146 -4.66 27.93 21.10
N VAL A 147 -5.94 27.56 21.33
CA VAL A 147 -6.33 26.20 21.71
C VAL A 147 -5.87 25.20 20.64
N LYS A 148 -5.33 24.08 21.08
CA LYS A 148 -4.98 22.99 20.20
C LYS A 148 -6.17 22.05 20.07
N VAL A 149 -6.62 21.84 18.84
CA VAL A 149 -7.69 20.91 18.53
C VAL A 149 -7.08 19.67 17.94
N VAL A 150 -7.31 18.53 18.59
CA VAL A 150 -6.87 17.21 18.15
C VAL A 150 -8.09 16.42 17.73
N PHE A 151 -8.11 15.93 16.49
CA PHE A 151 -9.18 15.04 16.04
C PHE A 151 -8.78 13.59 16.28
N LEU A 152 -9.70 12.79 16.82
CA LEU A 152 -9.54 11.34 16.97
C LEU A 152 -10.60 10.61 16.14
N GLY A 153 -10.16 9.80 15.17
CA GLY A 153 -11.08 9.08 14.30
C GLY A 153 -10.44 7.99 13.44
N PRO A 154 -11.24 7.28 12.62
CA PRO A 154 -10.82 6.10 11.87
C PRO A 154 -10.25 6.41 10.47
N CYS A 155 -10.03 7.68 10.13
CA CYS A 155 -9.83 8.10 8.75
C CYS A 155 -8.44 8.70 8.53
N ILE A 156 -7.68 8.15 7.57
CA ILE A 156 -6.37 8.70 7.19
C ILE A 156 -6.48 9.92 6.26
N ALA A 157 -7.54 10.00 5.44
CA ALA A 157 -7.76 11.16 4.57
C ALA A 157 -7.98 12.45 5.36
N LYS A 158 -8.48 12.34 6.60
CA LYS A 158 -8.60 13.49 7.51
C LYS A 158 -7.24 14.09 7.88
N LYS A 159 -6.15 13.29 7.88
CA LYS A 159 -4.79 13.82 8.08
C LYS A 159 -4.38 14.74 6.92
N ALA A 160 -4.66 14.31 5.68
CA ALA A 160 -4.40 15.13 4.49
C ALA A 160 -5.27 16.39 4.47
N GLU A 161 -6.56 16.28 4.82
CA GLU A 161 -7.45 17.45 4.92
C GLU A 161 -6.97 18.48 5.94
N ALA A 162 -6.50 18.06 7.12
CA ALA A 162 -6.10 18.97 8.18
C ALA A 162 -4.77 19.69 7.94
N VAL A 163 -3.83 19.07 7.24
CA VAL A 163 -2.45 19.55 7.07
C VAL A 163 -2.15 19.97 5.65
N GLY A 164 -2.71 19.28 4.66
CA GLY A 164 -2.41 19.47 3.24
C GLY A 164 -3.39 20.37 2.49
N ASP A 165 -4.50 20.79 3.11
CA ASP A 165 -5.51 21.63 2.48
C ASP A 165 -5.48 23.05 3.06
N GLU A 166 -4.81 23.96 2.36
CA GLU A 166 -4.67 25.36 2.76
C GLU A 166 -6.03 26.07 2.97
N ARG A 167 -7.11 25.59 2.30
CA ARG A 167 -8.47 26.16 2.40
C ARG A 167 -9.10 25.99 3.80
N VAL A 168 -8.54 25.08 4.60
CA VAL A 168 -9.03 24.75 5.95
C VAL A 168 -7.93 24.77 7.01
N GLU A 169 -6.79 25.35 6.67
CA GLU A 169 -5.63 25.43 7.55
C GLU A 169 -5.98 26.04 8.91
N GLY A 170 -5.35 25.53 9.95
CA GLY A 170 -5.48 26.04 11.30
C GLY A 170 -6.74 25.57 12.06
N ALA A 171 -7.73 24.94 11.42
CA ALA A 171 -8.91 24.44 12.13
C ALA A 171 -8.57 23.27 13.07
N ILE A 172 -7.73 22.35 12.62
CA ILE A 172 -7.27 21.17 13.36
C ILE A 172 -5.73 21.20 13.47
N ASN A 173 -5.19 20.89 14.63
CA ASN A 173 -3.76 20.97 14.89
C ASN A 173 -3.04 19.62 14.80
N ALA A 174 -3.75 18.52 15.04
CA ALA A 174 -3.22 17.16 14.94
C ALA A 174 -4.34 16.13 14.79
N ILE A 175 -4.03 14.98 14.23
CA ILE A 175 -4.97 13.89 14.05
C ILE A 175 -4.40 12.59 14.60
N LEU A 176 -5.17 11.96 15.48
CA LEU A 176 -4.92 10.63 16.02
C LEU A 176 -5.91 9.63 15.45
N THR A 177 -5.45 8.41 15.27
CA THR A 177 -6.30 7.27 14.93
C THR A 177 -6.66 6.48 16.19
N PHE A 178 -7.73 5.67 16.12
CA PHE A 178 -8.09 4.82 17.24
C PHE A 178 -6.99 3.82 17.59
N GLU A 179 -6.28 3.28 16.61
CA GLU A 179 -5.15 2.37 16.85
C GLU A 179 -4.01 3.06 17.62
N GLU A 180 -3.71 4.32 17.29
CA GLU A 180 -2.70 5.10 17.99
C GLU A 180 -3.08 5.34 19.46
N VAL A 181 -4.35 5.69 19.71
CA VAL A 181 -4.83 5.94 21.08
C VAL A 181 -4.96 4.65 21.91
N ILE A 182 -5.43 3.56 21.32
CA ILE A 182 -5.47 2.25 22.01
C ILE A 182 -4.06 1.81 22.42
N ARG A 183 -3.07 2.02 21.57
CA ARG A 183 -1.66 1.75 21.91
C ARG A 183 -1.19 2.66 23.04
N TRP A 184 -1.50 3.95 23.00
CA TRP A 184 -1.12 4.92 24.02
C TRP A 184 -1.75 4.59 25.39
N TRP A 185 -3.03 4.23 25.43
CA TRP A 185 -3.65 3.76 26.66
C TRP A 185 -2.93 2.55 27.27
N ARG A 186 -2.50 1.61 26.44
CA ARG A 186 -1.72 0.44 26.90
C ARG A 186 -0.34 0.85 27.44
N GLU A 187 0.33 1.78 26.81
CA GLU A 187 1.62 2.32 27.27
C GLU A 187 1.50 3.02 28.63
N GLU A 188 0.42 3.76 28.86
CA GLU A 188 0.14 4.46 30.12
C GLU A 188 -0.59 3.58 31.17
N GLY A 189 -0.90 2.33 30.85
CA GLY A 189 -1.62 1.43 31.76
C GLY A 189 -3.07 1.81 32.02
N ILE A 190 -3.70 2.58 31.09
CA ILE A 190 -5.10 2.98 31.19
C ILE A 190 -5.98 1.89 30.60
N ARG A 191 -6.92 1.41 31.40
CA ARG A 191 -7.95 0.44 31.02
C ARG A 191 -9.30 1.15 30.98
N VAL A 192 -9.92 1.20 29.81
CA VAL A 192 -11.15 1.97 29.56
C VAL A 192 -12.29 1.46 30.44
N GLU A 193 -12.41 0.16 30.62
CA GLU A 193 -13.41 -0.48 31.48
C GLU A 193 -13.30 -0.14 32.99
N GLU A 194 -12.16 0.40 33.42
CA GLU A 194 -11.90 0.87 34.79
C GLU A 194 -12.06 2.37 34.96
N CYS A 195 -12.41 3.07 33.86
CA CYS A 195 -12.61 4.52 33.87
C CYS A 195 -14.01 4.90 34.31
N GLU A 196 -14.15 6.15 34.76
CA GLU A 196 -15.44 6.71 35.19
C GLU A 196 -16.31 7.08 33.98
N ASP A 197 -17.63 6.99 34.11
CA ASP A 197 -18.58 7.47 33.11
C ASP A 197 -18.70 9.01 33.20
N LYS A 198 -17.86 9.72 32.41
CA LYS A 198 -17.85 11.17 32.35
C LYS A 198 -18.65 11.70 31.16
N PRO A 199 -19.37 12.83 31.31
CA PRO A 199 -20.09 13.45 30.20
C PRO A 199 -19.13 14.03 29.15
N MET A 200 -19.57 14.10 27.89
CA MET A 200 -18.94 14.92 26.84
C MET A 200 -19.03 16.40 27.21
N GLY A 201 -18.09 17.19 26.70
CA GLY A 201 -18.10 18.66 26.83
C GLY A 201 -19.18 19.37 26.02
N ASN A 202 -19.84 18.67 25.10
CA ASN A 202 -20.89 19.21 24.23
C ASN A 202 -22.28 18.64 24.58
N PRO A 203 -23.36 19.34 24.19
CA PRO A 203 -24.71 18.82 24.23
C PRO A 203 -24.90 17.58 23.37
N ASP A 204 -25.97 16.82 23.58
CA ASP A 204 -26.28 15.66 22.76
C ASP A 204 -26.52 16.06 21.29
N PRO A 205 -25.69 15.62 20.33
CA PRO A 205 -25.83 15.98 18.91
C PRO A 205 -26.89 15.17 18.17
N GLY A 206 -27.61 14.28 18.87
CA GLY A 206 -28.74 13.50 18.34
C GLY A 206 -28.36 12.66 17.12
N VAL A 207 -29.18 12.76 16.07
CA VAL A 207 -29.04 12.01 14.81
C VAL A 207 -27.74 12.33 14.05
N ASN A 208 -27.07 13.45 14.35
CA ASN A 208 -25.81 13.80 13.71
C ASN A 208 -24.65 12.84 14.06
N ARG A 209 -24.84 12.00 15.07
CA ARG A 209 -23.95 10.84 15.33
C ARG A 209 -23.97 9.79 14.24
N LEU A 210 -24.96 9.78 13.35
CA LEU A 210 -25.09 8.79 12.27
C LEU A 210 -24.15 9.06 11.08
N TYR A 211 -23.50 10.21 10.98
CA TYR A 211 -22.59 10.54 9.87
C TYR A 211 -21.55 9.46 9.52
N PRO A 212 -21.04 8.65 10.46
CA PRO A 212 -20.09 7.56 10.14
C PRO A 212 -20.65 6.37 9.40
N ILE A 213 -21.95 6.24 9.24
CA ILE A 213 -22.59 5.11 8.53
C ILE A 213 -23.27 5.60 7.25
N GLY A 214 -23.41 4.71 6.27
CA GLY A 214 -24.08 5.05 5.01
C GLY A 214 -25.55 5.40 5.21
N GLY A 215 -25.99 6.49 4.61
CA GLY A 215 -27.30 7.11 4.80
C GLY A 215 -27.40 7.99 6.04
N GLY A 216 -26.34 8.13 6.83
CA GLY A 216 -26.36 8.90 8.07
C GLY A 216 -26.43 10.41 7.84
N VAL A 217 -25.75 10.93 6.83
CA VAL A 217 -25.87 12.34 6.41
C VAL A 217 -27.30 12.62 5.94
N ILE A 218 -27.84 11.75 5.10
CA ILE A 218 -29.22 11.86 4.58
C ILE A 218 -30.23 11.86 5.75
N THR A 219 -30.08 10.94 6.70
CA THR A 219 -30.95 10.87 7.88
C THR A 219 -30.90 12.18 8.68
N SER A 220 -29.71 12.74 8.92
CA SER A 220 -29.55 13.99 9.64
C SER A 220 -30.21 15.17 8.90
N VAL A 221 -30.01 15.25 7.59
CA VAL A 221 -30.57 16.34 6.76
C VAL A 221 -32.10 16.27 6.70
N LEU A 222 -32.70 15.06 6.72
CA LEU A 222 -34.16 14.88 6.70
C LEU A 222 -34.82 15.17 8.06
N THR A 223 -34.04 15.10 9.16
CA THR A 223 -34.56 15.38 10.50
C THR A 223 -34.90 16.85 10.62
N GLY A 224 -36.09 17.19 11.17
CA GLY A 224 -36.62 18.56 11.29
C GLY A 224 -37.43 19.01 10.07
N GLY A 225 -37.68 18.10 9.10
CA GLY A 225 -38.57 18.37 7.94
C GLY A 225 -37.88 19.25 6.90
N SER A 226 -37.39 18.67 5.85
CA SER A 226 -36.87 19.41 4.68
C SER A 226 -37.90 19.39 3.58
N GLU A 227 -38.53 20.55 3.30
CA GLU A 227 -39.32 20.74 2.07
C GLU A 227 -38.35 21.07 0.93
N ASP A 228 -37.87 20.04 0.25
CA ASP A 228 -37.04 20.15 -0.94
C ASP A 228 -37.49 19.13 -2.01
N HIS A 229 -36.96 19.28 -3.22
CA HIS A 229 -37.33 18.46 -4.38
C HIS A 229 -36.21 17.50 -4.83
N TYR A 230 -35.15 17.36 -4.03
CA TYR A 230 -34.02 16.46 -4.37
C TYR A 230 -34.30 15.03 -3.92
N GLU A 231 -34.07 14.08 -4.82
CA GLU A 231 -34.01 12.66 -4.47
C GLU A 231 -32.70 12.38 -3.69
N LYS A 232 -32.76 11.51 -2.68
CA LYS A 232 -31.62 11.22 -1.80
C LYS A 232 -31.02 9.86 -2.14
N PHE A 233 -29.73 9.87 -2.45
CA PHE A 233 -28.97 8.67 -2.80
C PHE A 233 -27.73 8.56 -1.92
N HIS A 234 -27.41 7.34 -1.49
CA HIS A 234 -26.11 7.08 -0.87
C HIS A 234 -25.37 5.96 -1.59
N ALA A 235 -24.03 6.06 -1.62
CA ALA A 235 -23.17 5.02 -2.16
C ALA A 235 -21.92 4.85 -1.28
N GLU A 236 -21.53 3.59 -1.10
CA GLU A 236 -20.40 3.18 -0.28
C GLU A 236 -19.42 2.30 -1.06
N GLY A 237 -18.13 2.51 -0.83
CA GLY A 237 -17.05 1.81 -1.52
C GLY A 237 -16.64 2.52 -2.80
N ILE A 238 -15.32 2.57 -3.04
CA ILE A 238 -14.73 3.34 -4.14
C ILE A 238 -15.33 3.00 -5.51
N LYS A 239 -15.55 1.71 -5.81
CA LYS A 239 -16.09 1.27 -7.10
C LYS A 239 -17.50 1.78 -7.35
N THR A 240 -18.38 1.59 -6.36
CA THR A 240 -19.78 2.04 -6.45
C THR A 240 -19.86 3.57 -6.56
N CYS A 241 -19.00 4.29 -5.81
CA CYS A 241 -18.91 5.74 -5.92
C CYS A 241 -18.44 6.17 -7.32
N MET A 242 -17.44 5.52 -7.91
CA MET A 242 -16.97 5.82 -9.27
C MET A 242 -18.05 5.54 -10.33
N GLU A 243 -18.75 4.42 -10.24
CA GLU A 243 -19.88 4.08 -11.14
C GLU A 243 -20.94 5.20 -11.12
N LEU A 244 -21.31 5.68 -9.94
CA LEU A 244 -22.26 6.78 -9.79
C LEU A 244 -21.68 8.12 -10.31
N LEU A 245 -20.43 8.43 -10.06
CA LEU A 245 -19.78 9.63 -10.59
C LEU A 245 -19.69 9.61 -12.13
N ASP A 246 -19.49 8.44 -12.74
CA ASP A 246 -19.52 8.25 -14.18
C ASP A 246 -20.94 8.55 -14.75
N GLU A 247 -22.00 8.12 -14.07
CA GLU A 247 -23.39 8.42 -14.45
C GLU A 247 -23.68 9.93 -14.34
N LEU A 248 -23.25 10.57 -13.26
CA LEU A 248 -23.38 12.02 -13.08
C LEU A 248 -22.61 12.81 -14.15
N THR A 249 -21.42 12.35 -14.55
CA THR A 249 -20.62 12.96 -15.62
C THR A 249 -21.34 12.89 -16.97
N ARG A 250 -22.10 11.83 -17.24
CA ARG A 250 -22.94 11.73 -18.45
C ARG A 250 -24.17 12.64 -18.43
N GLY A 251 -24.48 13.24 -17.26
CA GLY A 251 -25.63 14.15 -17.11
C GLY A 251 -26.98 13.45 -17.12
N GLU A 252 -27.02 12.15 -16.86
CA GLU A 252 -28.24 11.32 -16.90
C GLU A 252 -29.14 11.56 -15.67
N VAL A 253 -28.56 12.02 -14.56
CA VAL A 253 -29.26 12.25 -13.29
C VAL A 253 -29.29 13.73 -12.92
N LYS A 254 -30.47 14.21 -12.53
CA LYS A 254 -30.69 15.59 -12.07
C LYS A 254 -31.63 15.61 -10.86
N GLY A 255 -31.47 16.62 -10.01
CA GLY A 255 -32.30 16.78 -8.82
C GLY A 255 -31.94 15.78 -7.71
N GLY A 256 -30.67 15.36 -7.63
CA GLY A 256 -30.17 14.43 -6.62
C GLY A 256 -29.34 15.09 -5.53
N PHE A 257 -29.51 14.62 -4.29
CA PHE A 257 -28.57 14.84 -3.18
C PHE A 257 -27.82 13.50 -2.93
N PHE A 258 -26.52 13.52 -3.06
CA PHE A 258 -25.67 12.33 -3.04
C PHE A 258 -24.78 12.31 -1.80
N GLU A 259 -24.96 11.30 -0.95
CA GLU A 259 -24.04 10.95 0.12
C GLU A 259 -23.07 9.88 -0.36
N LEU A 260 -21.78 10.22 -0.46
CA LEU A 260 -20.75 9.33 -0.98
C LEU A 260 -19.69 9.03 0.09
N ASN A 261 -19.40 7.76 0.29
CA ASN A 261 -18.39 7.26 1.23
C ASN A 261 -17.43 6.30 0.54
N VAL A 262 -16.11 6.61 0.52
CA VAL A 262 -15.11 5.73 -0.07
C VAL A 262 -15.01 4.38 0.67
N CYS A 263 -15.20 4.40 1.99
CA CYS A 263 -15.12 3.18 2.81
C CYS A 263 -16.42 2.38 2.72
N LYS A 264 -16.33 1.08 2.40
CA LYS A 264 -17.47 0.17 2.41
C LYS A 264 -17.90 -0.07 3.86
N GLY A 265 -19.15 0.26 4.17
CA GLY A 265 -19.71 0.24 5.53
C GLY A 265 -19.55 1.58 6.26
N GLY A 266 -19.17 2.66 5.55
CA GLY A 266 -18.97 3.98 6.12
C GLY A 266 -17.68 4.12 6.92
N CYS A 267 -17.56 5.24 7.66
CA CYS A 267 -16.36 5.56 8.45
C CYS A 267 -16.11 4.57 9.61
N VAL A 268 -17.14 3.90 10.12
CA VAL A 268 -16.99 2.86 11.16
C VAL A 268 -16.14 1.67 10.70
N LYS A 269 -15.93 1.53 9.40
CA LYS A 269 -15.03 0.57 8.75
C LYS A 269 -13.87 1.27 8.04
N GLY A 270 -13.51 2.46 8.47
CA GLY A 270 -12.39 3.23 7.94
C GLY A 270 -11.04 2.54 8.08
N PRO A 271 -10.01 2.95 7.30
CA PRO A 271 -8.72 2.27 7.22
C PRO A 271 -7.92 2.23 8.53
N ALA A 272 -8.21 3.14 9.46
CA ALA A 272 -7.59 3.21 10.79
C ALA A 272 -8.59 2.87 11.93
N ALA A 273 -9.70 2.23 11.61
CA ALA A 273 -10.55 1.55 12.58
C ALA A 273 -10.09 0.09 12.71
N GLU A 274 -10.02 -0.44 13.91
CA GLU A 274 -9.69 -1.86 14.16
C GLU A 274 -10.71 -2.79 13.48
N ARG A 275 -10.54 -2.96 12.14
CA ARG A 275 -11.53 -3.51 11.20
C ARG A 275 -11.99 -4.92 11.51
N TRP A 276 -11.14 -5.69 12.20
CA TRP A 276 -11.33 -7.12 12.37
C TRP A 276 -12.18 -7.45 13.59
N LYS A 277 -12.33 -6.54 14.54
CA LYS A 277 -13.06 -6.82 15.79
C LYS A 277 -14.57 -6.95 15.60
N ARG A 278 -15.19 -6.15 14.73
CA ARG A 278 -16.65 -6.14 14.58
C ARG A 278 -17.07 -6.25 13.12
N SER A 279 -18.15 -7.00 12.85
CA SER A 279 -18.78 -7.01 11.54
C SER A 279 -19.39 -5.64 11.23
N MET A 280 -19.59 -5.34 9.95
CA MET A 280 -20.22 -4.09 9.50
C MET A 280 -21.60 -3.89 10.14
N LEU A 281 -22.41 -4.96 10.18
CA LEU A 281 -23.74 -4.91 10.79
C LEU A 281 -23.65 -4.59 12.28
N LYS A 282 -22.76 -5.23 13.02
CA LYS A 282 -22.60 -4.99 14.46
C LYS A 282 -22.14 -3.56 14.73
N ALA A 283 -21.16 -3.06 13.96
CA ALA A 283 -20.67 -1.68 14.10
C ALA A 283 -21.78 -0.65 13.85
N ARG A 284 -22.62 -0.90 12.85
CA ARG A 284 -23.78 -0.05 12.56
C ARG A 284 -24.80 -0.07 13.70
N LEU A 285 -25.18 -1.24 14.18
CA LEU A 285 -26.16 -1.39 15.30
C LEU A 285 -25.64 -0.76 16.59
N ASP A 286 -24.36 -0.93 16.92
CA ASP A 286 -23.76 -0.34 18.12
C ASP A 286 -23.86 1.20 18.08
N LEU A 287 -23.64 1.82 16.92
CA LEU A 287 -23.81 3.26 16.75
C LEU A 287 -25.27 3.67 16.81
N GLU A 288 -26.17 3.01 16.08
CA GLU A 288 -27.60 3.34 16.02
C GLU A 288 -28.28 3.24 17.40
N HIS A 289 -27.89 2.28 18.23
CA HIS A 289 -28.41 2.13 19.60
C HIS A 289 -28.02 3.27 20.55
N GLN A 290 -26.98 4.03 20.23
CA GLN A 290 -26.53 5.17 21.04
C GLN A 290 -27.12 6.51 20.55
N VAL A 291 -27.97 6.48 19.52
CA VAL A 291 -28.60 7.69 18.96
C VAL A 291 -30.01 7.84 19.51
N LYS A 292 -30.28 9.02 20.02
CA LYS A 292 -31.64 9.44 20.35
C LYS A 292 -32.25 10.11 19.12
N TYR A 293 -33.25 9.46 18.55
CA TYR A 293 -34.00 10.03 17.44
C TYR A 293 -35.00 11.06 17.97
N THR A 294 -34.93 12.29 17.46
CA THR A 294 -35.87 13.39 17.72
C THR A 294 -36.48 13.82 16.41
N GLU A 295 -37.71 14.33 16.46
CA GLU A 295 -38.38 14.94 15.29
C GLU A 295 -37.78 16.31 14.95
N GLU A 296 -37.21 17.00 15.94
CA GLU A 296 -36.59 18.31 15.79
C GLU A 296 -35.11 18.18 15.42
N ALA A 297 -34.65 19.06 14.54
CA ALA A 297 -33.25 19.22 14.22
C ALA A 297 -32.46 19.71 15.45
N VAL A 298 -31.28 19.17 15.65
CA VAL A 298 -30.38 19.65 16.71
C VAL A 298 -29.75 20.96 16.24
N HIS A 299 -29.97 22.02 17.00
CA HIS A 299 -29.33 23.32 16.76
C HIS A 299 -28.19 23.54 17.77
N ILE A 300 -27.03 23.93 17.27
CA ILE A 300 -25.85 24.27 18.08
C ILE A 300 -25.77 25.82 18.12
N GLU A 301 -25.89 26.41 19.30
CA GLU A 301 -25.71 27.85 19.48
C GLU A 301 -24.23 28.22 19.22
N HIS A 302 -24.01 29.12 18.29
CA HIS A 302 -22.67 29.63 17.97
C HIS A 302 -22.75 31.04 17.35
N GLU A 303 -21.69 31.82 17.52
CA GLU A 303 -21.47 33.02 16.74
C GLU A 303 -21.15 32.60 15.26
N PRO A 304 -21.28 33.52 14.29
CA PRO A 304 -20.99 33.19 12.90
C PRO A 304 -19.64 32.53 12.70
N ILE A 305 -19.62 31.32 12.08
CA ILE A 305 -18.44 30.54 11.76
C ILE A 305 -18.40 30.40 10.24
N LEU A 306 -17.18 30.50 9.65
CA LEU A 306 -16.99 30.26 8.25
C LEU A 306 -17.08 28.74 7.99
N LEU A 307 -18.18 28.30 7.36
CA LEU A 307 -18.41 26.90 7.00
C LEU A 307 -18.21 26.64 5.49
N ASP A 308 -18.00 27.70 4.72
CA ASP A 308 -17.78 27.61 3.29
C ASP A 308 -16.42 27.01 2.96
N LYS A 309 -16.39 26.22 1.88
CA LYS A 309 -15.18 25.70 1.23
C LYS A 309 -15.35 25.74 -0.28
N VAL A 310 -14.37 26.28 -0.98
CA VAL A 310 -14.31 26.27 -2.44
C VAL A 310 -13.57 25.00 -2.87
N PHE A 311 -14.21 24.24 -3.76
CA PHE A 311 -13.59 23.10 -4.42
C PHE A 311 -13.10 23.52 -5.81
N GLU A 312 -11.99 22.91 -6.26
CA GLU A 312 -11.27 23.35 -7.44
C GLU A 312 -11.07 22.19 -8.42
N ASP A 313 -10.96 22.53 -9.70
CA ASP A 313 -10.47 21.60 -10.71
C ASP A 313 -8.97 21.38 -10.49
N ARG A 314 -8.62 20.20 -9.99
CA ARG A 314 -7.25 19.74 -9.77
C ARG A 314 -6.95 18.55 -10.65
N TYR A 315 -7.56 18.51 -11.83
CA TYR A 315 -7.49 17.38 -12.75
C TYR A 315 -6.05 16.93 -13.02
N ILE A 316 -5.83 15.64 -12.84
CA ILE A 316 -4.56 15.02 -13.13
C ILE A 316 -4.65 14.40 -14.52
N GLN A 317 -4.01 15.05 -15.46
CA GLN A 317 -3.89 14.52 -16.81
C GLN A 317 -2.69 13.58 -16.84
N ASP A 318 -2.95 12.27 -16.99
CA ASP A 318 -1.90 11.31 -17.28
C ASP A 318 -1.41 11.53 -18.71
N ASP A 319 -0.11 11.61 -18.88
CA ASP A 319 0.51 11.64 -20.20
C ASP A 319 0.18 10.37 -20.96
N GLN A 320 -0.48 10.52 -22.11
CA GLN A 320 -0.81 9.40 -22.99
C GLN A 320 0.37 9.15 -23.93
N PRO A 321 0.99 7.95 -23.88
CA PRO A 321 2.10 7.66 -24.79
C PRO A 321 1.62 7.59 -26.24
N THR A 322 2.42 8.13 -27.13
CA THR A 322 2.26 7.87 -28.57
C THR A 322 2.56 6.39 -28.87
N GLU A 323 2.08 5.89 -30.01
CA GLU A 323 2.38 4.51 -30.45
C GLU A 323 3.89 4.23 -30.53
N ARG A 324 4.69 5.24 -30.82
CA ARG A 324 6.15 5.12 -30.86
C ARG A 324 6.72 4.93 -29.45
N GLU A 325 6.35 5.77 -28.50
CA GLU A 325 6.79 5.69 -27.10
C GLU A 325 6.35 4.37 -26.46
N LEU A 326 5.09 3.97 -26.70
CA LEU A 326 4.57 2.69 -26.23
C LEU A 326 5.38 1.50 -26.79
N THR A 327 5.76 1.58 -28.08
CA THR A 327 6.60 0.56 -28.71
C THR A 327 8.02 0.54 -28.12
N GLU A 328 8.58 1.69 -27.78
CA GLU A 328 9.89 1.78 -27.11
C GLU A 328 9.86 1.12 -25.73
N VAL A 329 8.83 1.36 -24.94
CA VAL A 329 8.63 0.70 -23.63
C VAL A 329 8.42 -0.82 -23.79
N LEU A 330 7.60 -1.25 -24.76
CA LEU A 330 7.39 -2.68 -25.04
C LEU A 330 8.71 -3.37 -25.39
N ARG A 331 9.56 -2.75 -26.21
CA ARG A 331 10.90 -3.28 -26.53
C ARG A 331 11.79 -3.38 -25.31
N ALA A 332 11.77 -2.38 -24.43
CA ALA A 332 12.50 -2.41 -23.18
C ALA A 332 12.01 -3.56 -22.25
N MET A 333 10.75 -3.96 -22.38
CA MET A 333 10.15 -5.13 -21.72
C MET A 333 10.45 -6.45 -22.45
N GLY A 334 11.30 -6.47 -23.50
CA GLY A 334 11.58 -7.65 -24.31
C GLY A 334 10.45 -8.05 -25.26
N LYS A 335 9.58 -7.11 -25.65
CA LYS A 335 8.44 -7.32 -26.54
C LYS A 335 8.73 -6.62 -27.88
N TYR A 336 9.29 -7.35 -28.85
CA TYR A 336 9.67 -6.80 -30.14
C TYR A 336 8.58 -6.94 -31.20
N THR A 337 7.71 -7.97 -31.04
CA THR A 337 6.61 -8.29 -31.94
C THR A 337 5.31 -8.47 -31.14
N ARG A 338 4.17 -8.48 -31.84
CA ARG A 338 2.88 -8.77 -31.18
C ARG A 338 2.79 -10.19 -30.61
N GLN A 339 3.59 -11.12 -31.11
CA GLN A 339 3.64 -12.50 -30.59
C GLN A 339 4.31 -12.54 -29.19
N ASP A 340 5.23 -11.61 -28.91
CA ASP A 340 5.86 -11.49 -27.61
C ASP A 340 4.95 -10.89 -26.54
N GLU A 341 3.83 -10.27 -26.96
CA GLU A 341 2.81 -9.71 -26.07
C GLU A 341 1.90 -10.82 -25.53
N LEU A 342 2.39 -11.64 -24.60
CA LEU A 342 1.69 -12.81 -24.06
C LEU A 342 0.39 -12.49 -23.35
N ASN A 343 0.20 -11.25 -22.89
CA ASN A 343 -0.97 -10.78 -22.13
C ASN A 343 -1.36 -11.70 -20.97
N CYS A 344 -0.36 -12.26 -20.29
CA CYS A 344 -0.52 -13.32 -19.28
C CYS A 344 -1.14 -12.85 -17.95
N GLY A 345 -1.24 -11.54 -17.73
CA GLY A 345 -1.81 -10.95 -16.50
C GLY A 345 -0.96 -11.09 -15.23
N ALA A 346 0.18 -11.80 -15.26
CA ALA A 346 1.01 -12.08 -14.07
C ALA A 346 1.57 -10.82 -13.39
N CYS A 347 1.68 -9.71 -14.12
CA CYS A 347 2.12 -8.42 -13.60
C CYS A 347 0.95 -7.54 -13.05
N GLY A 348 -0.28 -8.06 -13.03
CA GLY A 348 -1.47 -7.35 -12.57
C GLY A 348 -2.16 -6.50 -13.64
N TYR A 349 -1.63 -6.40 -14.85
CA TYR A 349 -2.23 -5.67 -15.98
C TYR A 349 -2.85 -6.66 -16.98
N ALA A 350 -4.03 -6.31 -17.52
CA ALA A 350 -4.76 -7.18 -18.45
C ALA A 350 -4.01 -7.43 -19.77
N THR A 351 -3.23 -6.46 -20.24
CA THR A 351 -2.45 -6.55 -21.48
C THR A 351 -1.02 -6.04 -21.29
N CYS A 352 -0.09 -6.50 -22.14
CA CYS A 352 1.27 -5.98 -22.17
C CYS A 352 1.30 -4.50 -22.55
N ARG A 353 0.38 -4.03 -23.38
CA ARG A 353 0.26 -2.62 -23.75
C ARG A 353 -0.22 -1.76 -22.57
N ALA A 354 -1.22 -2.18 -21.83
CA ALA A 354 -1.67 -1.50 -20.60
C ALA A 354 -0.54 -1.42 -19.56
N LYS A 355 0.29 -2.49 -19.46
CA LYS A 355 1.49 -2.46 -18.63
C LYS A 355 2.53 -1.46 -19.15
N ALA A 356 2.77 -1.40 -20.44
CA ALA A 356 3.72 -0.48 -21.05
C ALA A 356 3.28 1.00 -20.89
N GLU A 357 1.97 1.28 -21.02
CA GLU A 357 1.39 2.58 -20.71
C GLU A 357 1.62 2.98 -19.26
N ALA A 358 1.35 2.07 -18.31
CA ALA A 358 1.61 2.29 -16.89
C ALA A 358 3.10 2.53 -16.58
N VAL A 359 4.01 1.86 -17.29
CA VAL A 359 5.46 2.09 -17.17
C VAL A 359 5.83 3.49 -17.71
N TYR A 360 5.27 3.90 -18.85
CA TYR A 360 5.47 5.23 -19.40
C TYR A 360 5.03 6.33 -18.44
N GLN A 361 3.88 6.13 -17.80
CA GLN A 361 3.31 7.05 -16.80
C GLN A 361 3.99 6.97 -15.42
N GLY A 362 5.05 6.18 -15.26
CA GLY A 362 5.73 6.01 -13.96
C GLY A 362 4.93 5.24 -12.90
N LYS A 363 3.80 4.63 -13.30
CA LYS A 363 2.90 3.87 -12.41
C LYS A 363 3.33 2.41 -12.21
N ALA A 364 4.27 1.93 -13.02
CA ALA A 364 4.75 0.56 -12.98
C ALA A 364 6.22 0.48 -13.43
N GLU A 365 6.90 -0.60 -13.03
CA GLU A 365 8.27 -0.88 -13.43
C GLU A 365 8.35 -2.05 -14.41
N ILE A 366 9.35 -2.01 -15.30
CA ILE A 366 9.61 -3.06 -16.29
C ILE A 366 9.83 -4.40 -15.61
N SER A 367 10.58 -4.42 -14.51
CA SER A 367 10.92 -5.59 -13.68
C SER A 367 9.70 -6.36 -13.15
N MET A 368 8.54 -5.72 -13.05
CA MET A 368 7.28 -6.41 -12.68
C MET A 368 6.78 -7.38 -13.75
N CYS A 369 7.31 -7.34 -14.98
CA CYS A 369 6.96 -8.30 -16.02
C CYS A 369 7.65 -9.64 -15.75
N LEU A 370 6.91 -10.66 -15.29
CA LEU A 370 7.48 -11.95 -14.92
C LEU A 370 8.27 -12.62 -16.06
N PRO A 371 7.75 -12.73 -17.30
CA PRO A 371 8.53 -13.30 -18.40
C PRO A 371 9.84 -12.53 -18.67
N HIS A 372 9.83 -11.20 -18.56
CA HIS A 372 11.03 -10.38 -18.73
C HIS A 372 12.04 -10.61 -17.58
N ALA A 373 11.55 -10.63 -16.34
CA ALA A 373 12.40 -10.87 -15.16
C ALA A 373 13.07 -12.26 -15.21
N VAL A 374 12.34 -13.29 -15.63
CA VAL A 374 12.87 -14.64 -15.82
C VAL A 374 13.94 -14.66 -16.92
N ALA A 375 13.63 -14.10 -18.10
CA ALA A 375 14.60 -14.03 -19.20
C ALA A 375 15.88 -13.25 -18.83
N GLN A 376 15.75 -12.18 -18.06
CA GLN A 376 16.88 -11.40 -17.56
C GLN A 376 17.73 -12.20 -16.55
N ALA A 377 17.08 -12.92 -15.63
CA ALA A 377 17.76 -13.78 -14.65
C ALA A 377 18.51 -14.93 -15.35
N GLU A 378 17.90 -15.58 -16.34
CA GLU A 378 18.54 -16.63 -17.14
C GLU A 378 19.73 -16.09 -17.94
N SER A 379 19.59 -14.91 -18.56
CA SER A 379 20.68 -14.25 -19.29
C SER A 379 21.87 -13.92 -18.36
N MET A 380 21.59 -13.39 -17.16
CA MET A 380 22.63 -13.10 -16.15
C MET A 380 23.32 -14.39 -15.68
N SER A 381 22.55 -15.44 -15.41
CA SER A 381 23.11 -16.75 -15.00
C SER A 381 24.04 -17.30 -16.07
N ASN A 382 23.61 -17.28 -17.33
CA ASN A 382 24.44 -17.74 -18.46
C ASN A 382 25.71 -16.91 -18.61
N LEU A 383 25.63 -15.58 -18.51
CA LEU A 383 26.80 -14.70 -18.56
C LEU A 383 27.82 -14.99 -17.46
N VAL A 384 27.36 -15.24 -16.23
CA VAL A 384 28.24 -15.58 -15.10
C VAL A 384 28.90 -16.93 -15.33
N MET A 385 28.17 -17.95 -15.80
CA MET A 385 28.68 -19.26 -16.11
C MET A 385 29.71 -19.21 -17.25
N ASP A 386 29.45 -18.46 -18.30
CA ASP A 386 30.35 -18.35 -19.46
C ASP A 386 31.59 -17.49 -19.22
N ALA A 387 31.50 -16.52 -18.25
CA ALA A 387 32.63 -15.70 -17.86
C ALA A 387 33.69 -16.42 -17.04
N THR A 388 33.37 -17.58 -16.42
CA THR A 388 34.36 -18.35 -15.66
C THR A 388 35.35 -19.05 -16.58
N PRO A 389 36.66 -19.07 -16.26
CA PRO A 389 37.63 -19.82 -16.99
C PRO A 389 37.54 -21.33 -16.79
N ASN A 390 36.74 -21.78 -15.82
CA ASN A 390 36.56 -23.19 -15.51
C ASN A 390 35.46 -23.82 -16.38
N MET A 391 35.55 -25.13 -16.56
CA MET A 391 34.47 -25.92 -17.13
C MET A 391 33.43 -26.17 -16.04
N VAL A 392 32.18 -25.79 -16.30
CA VAL A 392 31.09 -25.87 -15.33
C VAL A 392 29.89 -26.57 -15.96
N LEU A 393 29.30 -27.50 -15.20
CA LEU A 393 28.07 -28.17 -15.57
C LEU A 393 27.22 -28.50 -14.33
N ILE A 394 25.90 -28.65 -14.54
CA ILE A 394 24.95 -29.11 -13.54
C ILE A 394 24.35 -30.42 -14.05
N VAL A 395 24.34 -31.42 -13.18
CA VAL A 395 23.85 -32.77 -13.46
C VAL A 395 22.76 -33.12 -12.47
N ASP A 396 21.68 -33.70 -12.94
CA ASP A 396 20.62 -34.20 -12.06
C ASP A 396 20.94 -35.62 -11.54
N ARG A 397 20.01 -36.17 -10.76
CA ARG A 397 20.16 -37.49 -10.13
C ARG A 397 20.20 -38.64 -11.12
N ASP A 398 19.62 -38.45 -12.31
CA ASP A 398 19.63 -39.46 -13.41
C ASP A 398 20.83 -39.27 -14.35
N MET A 399 21.80 -38.44 -13.97
CA MET A 399 23.02 -38.12 -14.75
C MET A 399 22.75 -37.32 -16.04
N HIS A 400 21.57 -36.71 -16.20
CA HIS A 400 21.31 -35.80 -17.30
C HIS A 400 22.02 -34.46 -17.08
N ILE A 401 22.60 -33.93 -18.13
CA ILE A 401 23.16 -32.58 -18.14
C ILE A 401 21.99 -31.57 -18.15
N ARG A 402 21.84 -30.82 -17.06
CA ARG A 402 20.81 -29.77 -16.93
C ARG A 402 21.29 -28.43 -17.40
N GLU A 403 22.58 -28.16 -17.24
CA GLU A 403 23.20 -26.92 -17.62
C GLU A 403 24.69 -27.11 -17.83
N CYS A 404 25.31 -26.41 -18.79
CA CYS A 404 26.76 -26.37 -18.94
C CYS A 404 27.21 -25.04 -19.59
N ASN A 405 28.40 -24.60 -19.21
CA ASN A 405 28.94 -23.36 -19.74
C ASN A 405 29.72 -23.60 -21.06
N LYS A 406 29.98 -22.50 -21.77
CA LYS A 406 30.66 -22.51 -23.05
C LYS A 406 31.99 -23.23 -23.00
N ARG A 407 32.77 -23.09 -21.90
CA ARG A 407 34.06 -23.79 -21.73
C ARG A 407 33.93 -25.31 -21.74
N MET A 408 32.89 -25.83 -21.10
CA MET A 408 32.58 -27.24 -21.10
C MET A 408 32.14 -27.71 -22.49
N LEU A 409 31.23 -26.99 -23.14
CA LEU A 409 30.76 -27.28 -24.50
C LEU A 409 31.91 -27.31 -25.52
N ASP A 410 32.82 -26.32 -25.48
CA ASP A 410 33.99 -26.25 -26.34
C ASP A 410 34.90 -27.49 -26.15
N LYS A 411 35.00 -28.02 -24.93
CA LYS A 411 35.79 -29.23 -24.65
C LYS A 411 35.09 -30.51 -25.07
N LEU A 412 33.77 -30.58 -24.91
CA LEU A 412 32.95 -31.71 -25.35
C LEU A 412 32.80 -31.77 -26.89
N GLY A 413 32.94 -30.61 -27.56
CA GLY A 413 32.78 -30.48 -29.00
C GLY A 413 31.32 -30.59 -29.48
N ILE A 414 30.36 -30.25 -28.64
CA ILE A 414 28.91 -30.35 -28.91
C ILE A 414 28.21 -29.01 -28.68
N SER A 415 27.01 -28.85 -29.25
CA SER A 415 26.15 -27.69 -28.98
C SER A 415 25.47 -27.79 -27.61
N ARG A 416 24.94 -26.63 -27.11
CA ARG A 416 24.23 -26.62 -25.85
C ARG A 416 22.95 -27.46 -25.92
N GLU A 417 22.20 -27.34 -27.01
CA GLU A 417 20.97 -28.11 -27.24
C GLU A 417 21.27 -29.62 -27.18
N GLU A 418 22.36 -30.04 -27.84
CA GLU A 418 22.78 -31.44 -27.84
C GLU A 418 23.25 -31.91 -26.46
N ALA A 419 23.94 -31.06 -25.70
CA ALA A 419 24.39 -31.38 -24.34
C ALA A 419 23.23 -31.63 -23.39
N LEU A 420 22.17 -30.82 -23.45
CA LEU A 420 21.00 -30.93 -22.57
C LEU A 420 20.15 -32.20 -22.84
N GLU A 421 20.33 -32.86 -23.98
CA GLU A 421 19.64 -34.10 -24.32
C GLU A 421 20.49 -35.35 -23.96
N ARG A 422 21.70 -35.18 -23.39
CA ARG A 422 22.65 -36.23 -23.15
C ARG A 422 22.91 -36.49 -21.67
N TYR A 423 23.48 -37.66 -21.40
CA TYR A 423 23.94 -38.05 -20.08
C TYR A 423 25.44 -37.76 -19.93
N ILE A 424 25.87 -37.31 -18.75
CA ILE A 424 27.27 -36.94 -18.51
C ILE A 424 28.24 -38.13 -18.62
N PHE A 425 27.79 -39.34 -18.26
CA PHE A 425 28.60 -40.54 -18.35
C PHE A 425 29.00 -40.94 -19.78
N GLU A 426 28.37 -40.33 -20.80
CA GLU A 426 28.76 -40.49 -22.20
C GLU A 426 30.08 -39.75 -22.51
N PHE A 427 30.51 -38.84 -21.68
CA PHE A 427 31.61 -37.92 -21.93
C PHE A 427 32.75 -38.05 -20.92
N ILE A 428 32.45 -38.30 -19.66
CA ILE A 428 33.44 -38.35 -18.57
C ILE A 428 33.07 -39.43 -17.55
N GLU A 429 34.07 -39.80 -16.72
CA GLU A 429 33.88 -40.68 -15.57
C GLU A 429 33.02 -39.97 -14.51
N VAL A 430 32.08 -40.70 -13.87
CA VAL A 430 31.04 -40.11 -13.04
C VAL A 430 31.03 -40.57 -11.59
N GLU A 431 31.98 -41.43 -11.17
CA GLU A 431 31.99 -42.05 -9.83
C GLU A 431 31.94 -41.00 -8.70
N ASP A 432 32.66 -39.89 -8.83
CA ASP A 432 32.67 -38.81 -7.84
C ASP A 432 31.35 -38.04 -7.83
N ILE A 433 30.70 -37.91 -8.98
CA ILE A 433 29.38 -37.24 -9.11
C ILE A 433 28.32 -38.12 -8.47
N GLU A 434 28.30 -39.41 -8.76
CA GLU A 434 27.39 -40.40 -8.14
C GLU A 434 27.53 -40.39 -6.62
N GLN A 435 28.75 -40.44 -6.13
CA GLN A 435 29.02 -40.40 -4.69
C GLN A 435 28.45 -39.12 -4.03
N VAL A 436 28.64 -37.97 -4.67
CA VAL A 436 28.11 -36.67 -4.13
C VAL A 436 26.60 -36.66 -4.14
N LEU A 437 25.96 -37.19 -5.17
CA LEU A 437 24.48 -37.25 -5.25
C LEU A 437 23.87 -38.24 -4.22
N GLU A 438 24.59 -39.37 -3.94
CA GLU A 438 24.15 -40.34 -2.94
C GLU A 438 24.38 -39.85 -1.51
N ASP A 439 25.63 -39.44 -1.20
CA ASP A 439 26.08 -39.08 0.14
C ASP A 439 25.66 -37.66 0.53
N LYS A 440 25.25 -36.81 -0.43
CA LYS A 440 24.96 -35.38 -0.27
C LYS A 440 26.11 -34.58 0.33
N LYS A 441 27.36 -35.04 0.10
CA LYS A 441 28.57 -34.40 0.59
C LYS A 441 29.41 -33.90 -0.57
N SER A 442 29.71 -32.58 -0.54
CA SER A 442 30.52 -31.96 -1.58
C SER A 442 31.96 -32.43 -1.58
N ILE A 443 32.55 -32.59 -2.76
CA ILE A 443 33.96 -32.81 -3.00
C ILE A 443 34.60 -31.50 -3.39
N LEU A 444 35.70 -31.11 -2.76
CA LEU A 444 36.35 -29.82 -3.01
C LEU A 444 37.79 -30.01 -3.47
N ARG A 445 38.10 -29.47 -4.68
CA ARG A 445 39.47 -29.38 -5.23
C ARG A 445 40.23 -30.73 -5.31
N LYS A 446 39.54 -31.84 -5.56
CA LYS A 446 40.16 -33.14 -5.82
C LYS A 446 40.92 -33.04 -7.14
N ARG A 447 42.18 -33.53 -7.14
CA ARG A 447 42.96 -33.62 -8.39
C ARG A 447 42.56 -34.90 -9.14
N ILE A 448 42.12 -34.71 -10.38
CA ILE A 448 41.74 -35.81 -11.28
C ILE A 448 42.37 -35.62 -12.66
N GLN A 449 42.41 -36.70 -13.41
CA GLN A 449 42.77 -36.70 -14.83
C GLN A 449 41.54 -37.10 -15.62
N LEU A 450 41.01 -36.20 -16.42
CA LEU A 450 39.91 -36.46 -17.35
C LEU A 450 40.50 -37.01 -18.66
N GLU A 451 40.59 -38.33 -18.77
CA GLU A 451 41.25 -38.97 -19.90
C GLU A 451 40.57 -38.64 -21.22
N THR A 452 39.25 -38.68 -21.27
CA THR A 452 38.43 -38.36 -22.45
C THR A 452 38.62 -36.94 -22.97
N LEU A 453 38.95 -35.98 -22.09
CA LEU A 453 39.14 -34.57 -22.44
C LEU A 453 40.61 -34.15 -22.53
N ASP A 454 41.53 -35.05 -22.22
CA ASP A 454 42.99 -34.80 -22.14
C ASP A 454 43.31 -33.57 -21.24
N VAL A 455 42.76 -33.57 -20.02
CA VAL A 455 42.89 -32.47 -19.04
C VAL A 455 43.25 -33.00 -17.66
N ILE A 456 44.26 -32.39 -17.02
CA ILE A 456 44.46 -32.53 -15.58
C ILE A 456 43.69 -31.41 -14.93
N ALA A 457 42.67 -31.76 -14.11
CA ALA A 457 41.78 -30.79 -13.48
C ALA A 457 41.78 -30.87 -11.95
N LYS A 458 41.44 -29.76 -11.32
CA LYS A 458 40.94 -29.75 -9.94
C LYS A 458 39.42 -29.77 -9.99
N GLU A 459 38.85 -30.87 -9.58
CA GLU A 459 37.43 -31.13 -9.52
C GLU A 459 36.81 -30.55 -8.24
N THR A 460 35.69 -29.89 -8.37
CA THR A 460 34.86 -29.49 -7.25
C THR A 460 33.44 -29.88 -7.58
N ILE A 461 32.78 -30.66 -6.73
CA ILE A 461 31.39 -31.09 -6.90
C ILE A 461 30.61 -30.64 -5.66
N VAL A 462 29.56 -29.83 -5.86
CA VAL A 462 28.71 -29.32 -4.81
C VAL A 462 27.29 -29.84 -5.00
N TYR A 463 26.75 -30.49 -3.98
CA TYR A 463 25.34 -30.89 -3.97
C TYR A 463 24.43 -29.71 -3.80
N ILE A 464 23.41 -29.57 -4.66
CA ILE A 464 22.40 -28.51 -4.62
C ILE A 464 21.09 -29.11 -4.13
N GLU A 465 20.78 -28.90 -2.86
CA GLU A 465 19.62 -29.50 -2.19
C GLU A 465 18.26 -29.05 -2.81
N SER A 466 18.15 -27.78 -3.24
CA SER A 466 16.90 -27.22 -3.77
C SER A 466 16.41 -27.87 -5.06
N VAL A 467 17.30 -28.48 -5.85
CA VAL A 467 17.00 -29.09 -7.15
C VAL A 467 17.50 -30.52 -7.27
N ASP A 468 17.96 -31.12 -6.16
CA ASP A 468 18.50 -32.47 -6.07
C ASP A 468 19.52 -32.79 -7.21
N SER A 469 20.49 -31.91 -7.38
CA SER A 469 21.46 -31.92 -8.48
C SER A 469 22.87 -31.65 -7.98
N ALA A 470 23.87 -31.96 -8.80
CA ALA A 470 25.27 -31.67 -8.53
C ALA A 470 25.79 -30.57 -9.46
N LEU A 471 26.39 -29.51 -8.89
CA LEU A 471 27.20 -28.54 -9.61
C LEU A 471 28.65 -29.08 -9.68
N VAL A 472 29.13 -29.28 -10.88
CA VAL A 472 30.47 -29.78 -11.15
C VAL A 472 31.33 -28.70 -11.78
N VAL A 473 32.49 -28.45 -11.21
CA VAL A 473 33.45 -27.46 -11.69
C VAL A 473 34.82 -28.10 -11.88
N TYR A 474 35.33 -28.05 -13.08
CA TYR A 474 36.68 -28.50 -13.43
C TYR A 474 37.57 -27.29 -13.72
N GLN A 475 38.57 -27.09 -12.89
CA GLN A 475 39.62 -26.09 -13.12
C GLN A 475 40.79 -26.81 -13.86
N ASP A 476 41.01 -26.49 -15.14
CA ASP A 476 42.13 -26.99 -15.93
C ASP A 476 43.46 -26.48 -15.36
N VAL A 477 44.27 -27.38 -14.85
CA VAL A 477 45.61 -27.10 -14.31
C VAL A 477 46.73 -27.79 -15.13
N SER A 478 46.42 -28.27 -16.31
CA SER A 478 47.37 -29.03 -17.16
C SER A 478 48.64 -28.24 -17.47
N LYS A 479 48.54 -26.94 -17.73
CA LYS A 479 49.70 -26.07 -17.98
C LYS A 479 50.56 -25.85 -16.73
N GLU A 480 49.92 -25.67 -15.58
CA GLU A 480 50.60 -25.48 -14.29
C GLU A 480 51.36 -26.76 -13.89
N GLU A 481 50.76 -27.93 -14.06
CA GLU A 481 51.36 -29.19 -13.76
C GLU A 481 52.52 -29.51 -14.70
N LYS A 482 52.41 -29.30 -16.02
CA LYS A 482 53.50 -29.43 -16.97
C LYS A 482 54.68 -28.52 -16.64
N ALA A 483 54.41 -27.26 -16.27
CA ALA A 483 55.46 -26.34 -15.83
C ALA A 483 56.13 -26.78 -14.52
N ARG A 484 55.38 -27.37 -13.59
CA ARG A 484 55.89 -27.91 -12.34
C ARG A 484 56.75 -29.12 -12.53
N GLU A 485 56.36 -30.05 -13.41
CA GLU A 485 57.16 -31.20 -13.80
C GLU A 485 58.48 -30.80 -14.49
N GLN A 486 58.42 -29.87 -15.42
CA GLN A 486 59.63 -29.32 -16.07
C GLN A 486 60.57 -28.68 -15.06
N HIS A 487 60.04 -27.90 -14.11
CA HIS A 487 60.84 -27.29 -13.06
C HIS A 487 61.46 -28.33 -12.10
N MET A 488 60.74 -29.40 -11.81
CA MET A 488 61.22 -30.50 -10.95
C MET A 488 62.31 -31.32 -11.66
N ASN A 489 62.10 -31.59 -12.95
CA ASN A 489 63.13 -32.31 -13.77
C ASN A 489 64.44 -31.50 -13.90
N LEU A 490 64.33 -30.17 -14.14
CA LEU A 490 65.48 -29.26 -14.12
C LEU A 490 66.21 -29.24 -12.76
N LYS A 491 65.48 -29.29 -11.65
CA LYS A 491 66.04 -29.33 -10.30
C LYS A 491 66.73 -30.66 -10.09
N MET A 492 66.15 -31.78 -10.52
CA MET A 492 66.78 -33.14 -10.43
C MET A 492 68.05 -33.20 -11.26
N GLU A 493 68.05 -32.75 -12.50
CA GLU A 493 69.22 -32.62 -13.34
C GLU A 493 70.33 -31.78 -12.71
N THR A 494 69.96 -30.66 -12.11
CA THR A 494 70.93 -29.78 -11.41
C THR A 494 71.55 -30.46 -10.19
N ILE A 495 70.77 -31.21 -9.42
CA ILE A 495 71.25 -32.01 -8.28
C ILE A 495 72.18 -33.11 -8.77
N ASP A 496 71.84 -33.83 -9.86
CA ASP A 496 72.62 -34.88 -10.42
C ASP A 496 73.98 -34.42 -10.99
N ILE A 497 73.99 -33.20 -11.57
CA ILE A 497 75.22 -32.54 -11.98
C ILE A 497 76.06 -32.09 -10.78
N ALA A 498 75.43 -31.57 -9.73
CA ALA A 498 76.14 -31.15 -8.50
C ALA A 498 76.73 -32.35 -7.68
N GLN A 499 76.20 -33.56 -7.83
CA GLN A 499 76.72 -34.77 -7.22
C GLN A 499 77.83 -35.45 -8.01
N LYS A 500 78.02 -35.08 -9.31
CA LYS A 500 79.06 -35.61 -10.20
C LYS A 500 80.31 -34.69 -10.28
N VAL A 501 80.25 -33.48 -9.68
CA VAL A 501 81.42 -32.58 -9.49
C VAL A 501 81.96 -32.72 -8.08
#